data_8660d0443f6aa89c4fb821ddf9afeafe
#
_entry.id   8660d0443f6aa89c4fb821ddf9afeafe
#
_cell.length_a   1.000
_cell.length_b   1.000
_cell.length_c   1.000
_cell.angle_alpha   90.00
_cell.angle_beta   90.00
_cell.angle_gamma   90.00
#
_symmetry.space_group_name_H-M   'P 1'
#
loop_
_entity.id
_entity.type
_entity.pdbx_description
1 polymer ?
#
loop_
_entity_poly.entity_id
_entity_poly.type
_entity_poly.pdbx_seq_one_letter_code
_entity_poly.pdbx_strand_id
1 'polypeptide(L)'
;SCNHSDSDDLIKEVLSAEFNEKADNISNDLKRNSSFMDSPVFSLYRSETEMMRYIKYLENKDLSLTRSMIPLGSCTMKLNAATQLFPLSWSEFGNLHPFAPSHQARGYHMMFHELEEMLCEITGFDAVSLQPNSGAQGEFAGLMVIRSYHQSRNEEHRNICLIPSSAHGTNPASAVMAGMKVVVTPCDEDGNIDVEELRKKSIEFKDTLACLMITYPSTHGVFESKIKEITKIIHDNGGQVYMDGANMNAQVGITNPAIIGADVCHLNLHKTFAIPHGGGGPGMGPIGVVKHLKPFLPNNSIVNV
;
A
#
# COMPACT_ATOMS: atom_id res chain seq x y z
N SER A 1 -22.72 20.15 -26.55
CA SER A 1 -22.35 19.29 -27.66
C SER A 1 -21.02 19.79 -28.23
N CYS A 2 -19.91 19.31 -27.69
CA CYS A 2 -18.60 19.48 -28.35
C CYS A 2 -18.65 18.63 -29.62
N ASN A 3 -18.40 19.26 -30.77
CA ASN A 3 -18.29 18.56 -32.04
C ASN A 3 -17.09 17.61 -32.00
N HIS A 4 -17.35 16.33 -32.17
CA HIS A 4 -16.31 15.30 -32.27
C HIS A 4 -15.32 15.56 -33.44
N SER A 5 -15.70 16.35 -34.43
CA SER A 5 -14.84 16.76 -35.54
C SER A 5 -13.66 17.63 -35.09
N ASP A 6 -13.86 18.54 -34.15
CA ASP A 6 -12.81 19.46 -33.72
C ASP A 6 -11.74 18.80 -32.85
N SER A 7 -12.11 17.76 -32.09
CA SER A 7 -11.15 16.96 -31.33
C SER A 7 -10.32 16.02 -32.18
N ASP A 8 -10.93 15.45 -33.22
CA ASP A 8 -10.23 14.58 -34.18
C ASP A 8 -9.23 15.36 -35.05
N ASP A 9 -9.59 16.62 -35.39
CA ASP A 9 -8.70 17.49 -36.16
C ASP A 9 -7.58 18.06 -35.28
N LEU A 10 -7.85 18.39 -34.03
CA LEU A 10 -6.80 18.77 -33.06
C LEU A 10 -5.87 17.60 -32.74
N ILE A 11 -6.40 16.39 -32.58
CA ILE A 11 -5.60 15.18 -32.42
C ILE A 11 -4.78 14.90 -33.66
N LYS A 12 -5.34 15.09 -34.86
CA LYS A 12 -4.59 14.99 -36.10
C LYS A 12 -3.53 16.08 -36.25
N GLU A 13 -3.79 17.30 -35.83
CA GLU A 13 -2.85 18.41 -35.86
C GLU A 13 -1.70 18.24 -34.85
N VAL A 14 -1.99 17.77 -33.64
CA VAL A 14 -0.98 17.45 -32.62
C VAL A 14 -0.23 16.16 -32.98
N LEU A 15 -0.89 15.19 -33.63
CA LEU A 15 -0.29 13.94 -34.09
C LEU A 15 0.23 14.04 -35.53
N SER A 16 -0.05 15.12 -36.27
CA SER A 16 0.54 15.41 -37.60
C SER A 16 1.99 15.90 -37.54
N ALA A 17 2.56 15.99 -36.34
CA ALA A 17 3.99 15.80 -36.21
C ALA A 17 4.34 14.44 -36.83
N GLU A 18 4.38 14.41 -38.18
CA GLU A 18 4.82 13.30 -39.00
C GLU A 18 4.79 11.94 -38.28
N PHE A 19 3.58 11.36 -38.14
CA PHE A 19 3.50 9.90 -38.09
C PHE A 19 4.01 9.43 -39.45
N ASN A 20 5.30 9.39 -39.53
CA ASN A 20 5.98 8.76 -40.61
C ASN A 20 5.41 7.37 -40.71
N GLU A 21 4.90 6.96 -41.86
CA GLU A 21 4.48 5.58 -42.15
C GLU A 21 5.61 4.55 -41.88
N LYS A 22 6.77 5.00 -41.45
CA LYS A 22 7.93 4.19 -41.03
C LYS A 22 7.85 3.63 -39.60
N ALA A 23 6.82 3.91 -38.84
CA ALA A 23 6.63 3.29 -37.50
C ALA A 23 6.18 1.84 -37.54
N ASP A 24 5.96 1.26 -38.71
CA ASP A 24 5.59 -0.16 -38.87
C ASP A 24 6.85 -1.06 -38.95
N ASN A 25 7.83 -0.79 -38.09
CA ASN A 25 9.06 -1.56 -37.97
C ASN A 25 8.92 -2.84 -37.10
N ILE A 26 7.69 -3.25 -36.80
CA ILE A 26 7.48 -4.56 -36.20
C ILE A 26 7.67 -5.60 -37.31
N SER A 27 8.67 -6.47 -37.15
CA SER A 27 8.89 -7.59 -38.06
C SER A 27 7.59 -8.35 -38.30
N ASN A 28 7.34 -8.75 -39.55
CA ASN A 28 6.13 -9.49 -39.90
C ASN A 28 5.97 -10.76 -39.07
N ASP A 29 7.06 -11.37 -38.65
CA ASP A 29 7.08 -12.56 -37.78
C ASP A 29 6.56 -12.28 -36.36
N LEU A 30 6.58 -11.01 -35.93
CA LEU A 30 6.07 -10.56 -34.64
C LEU A 30 4.66 -9.96 -34.73
N LYS A 31 4.17 -9.73 -35.97
CA LYS A 31 2.80 -9.22 -36.16
C LYS A 31 1.78 -10.30 -35.88
N ARG A 32 0.76 -9.94 -35.14
CA ARG A 32 -0.38 -10.82 -34.90
C ARG A 32 -1.15 -11.04 -36.20
N ASN A 33 -1.27 -12.30 -36.62
CA ASN A 33 -2.03 -12.72 -37.82
C ASN A 33 -3.39 -13.32 -37.47
N SER A 34 -3.71 -13.51 -36.18
CA SER A 34 -5.00 -14.05 -35.75
C SER A 34 -5.98 -12.95 -35.44
N SER A 35 -7.27 -13.19 -35.63
CA SER A 35 -8.34 -12.33 -35.16
C SER A 35 -8.30 -12.21 -33.62
N PHE A 36 -8.86 -11.14 -33.09
CA PHE A 36 -8.95 -10.91 -31.65
C PHE A 36 -10.20 -10.08 -31.31
N MET A 37 -10.68 -10.23 -30.08
CA MET A 37 -11.88 -9.54 -29.59
C MET A 37 -13.12 -9.80 -30.46
N ASP A 38 -13.26 -11.02 -30.99
CA ASP A 38 -14.35 -11.40 -31.89
C ASP A 38 -15.68 -11.68 -31.14
N SER A 39 -15.63 -11.73 -29.81
CA SER A 39 -16.82 -11.88 -29.00
C SER A 39 -17.77 -10.69 -29.22
N PRO A 40 -19.08 -10.93 -29.41
CA PRO A 40 -20.07 -9.90 -29.70
C PRO A 40 -20.07 -8.73 -28.70
N VAL A 41 -19.68 -8.97 -27.45
CA VAL A 41 -19.61 -7.93 -26.39
C VAL A 41 -18.72 -6.75 -26.79
N PHE A 42 -17.66 -6.98 -27.57
CA PHE A 42 -16.74 -5.93 -28.01
C PHE A 42 -17.27 -5.10 -29.18
N SER A 43 -18.39 -5.50 -29.76
CA SER A 43 -18.99 -4.80 -30.91
C SER A 43 -20.43 -4.32 -30.70
N LEU A 44 -21.10 -4.77 -29.63
CA LEU A 44 -22.51 -4.46 -29.38
C LEU A 44 -22.74 -3.13 -28.66
N TYR A 45 -21.88 -2.79 -27.70
CA TYR A 45 -22.07 -1.61 -26.83
C TYR A 45 -21.24 -0.44 -27.35
N ARG A 46 -21.85 0.39 -28.22
CA ARG A 46 -21.15 1.45 -28.95
C ARG A 46 -21.43 2.87 -28.45
N SER A 47 -22.37 3.04 -27.55
CA SER A 47 -22.65 4.31 -26.89
C SER A 47 -22.30 4.27 -25.42
N GLU A 48 -22.02 5.43 -24.83
CA GLU A 48 -21.78 5.57 -23.39
C GLU A 48 -22.93 4.95 -22.58
N THR A 49 -24.17 5.26 -22.93
CA THR A 49 -25.35 4.73 -22.24
C THR A 49 -25.44 3.22 -22.27
N GLU A 50 -25.16 2.61 -23.43
CA GLU A 50 -25.17 1.14 -23.58
C GLU A 50 -24.04 0.51 -22.77
N MET A 51 -22.85 1.10 -22.79
CA MET A 51 -21.71 0.62 -22.00
C MET A 51 -22.00 0.70 -20.50
N MET A 52 -22.56 1.83 -20.02
CA MET A 52 -22.92 1.99 -18.61
C MET A 52 -23.97 0.96 -18.17
N ARG A 53 -24.99 0.71 -19.00
CA ARG A 53 -26.00 -0.32 -18.72
C ARG A 53 -25.39 -1.73 -18.71
N TYR A 54 -24.47 -2.00 -19.60
CA TYR A 54 -23.79 -3.29 -19.66
C TYR A 54 -22.90 -3.51 -18.42
N ILE A 55 -22.13 -2.50 -18.02
CA ILE A 55 -21.33 -2.55 -16.79
C ILE A 55 -22.23 -2.78 -15.57
N LYS A 56 -23.37 -2.07 -15.50
CA LYS A 56 -24.34 -2.27 -14.40
C LYS A 56 -24.96 -3.65 -14.42
N TYR A 57 -25.22 -4.21 -15.60
CA TYR A 57 -25.70 -5.59 -15.73
C TYR A 57 -24.68 -6.59 -15.21
N LEU A 58 -23.38 -6.39 -15.46
CA LEU A 58 -22.32 -7.24 -14.93
C LEU A 58 -22.18 -7.10 -13.42
N GLU A 59 -22.18 -5.85 -12.91
CA GLU A 59 -22.14 -5.57 -11.48
C GLU A 59 -23.27 -6.28 -10.72
N ASN A 60 -24.47 -6.30 -11.30
CA ASN A 60 -25.63 -6.92 -10.67
C ASN A 60 -25.57 -8.45 -10.59
N LYS A 61 -24.60 -9.09 -11.24
CA LYS A 61 -24.40 -10.55 -11.16
C LYS A 61 -23.58 -10.96 -9.93
N ASP A 62 -22.97 -10.01 -9.26
CA ASP A 62 -22.11 -10.24 -8.10
C ASP A 62 -22.50 -9.30 -6.94
N LEU A 63 -21.84 -9.49 -5.81
CA LEU A 63 -22.00 -8.62 -4.65
C LEU A 63 -21.37 -7.25 -4.90
N SER A 64 -22.06 -6.20 -4.50
CA SER A 64 -21.51 -4.85 -4.51
C SER A 64 -21.75 -4.14 -3.19
N LEU A 65 -20.89 -3.19 -2.85
CA LEU A 65 -20.99 -2.40 -1.61
C LEU A 65 -22.26 -1.53 -1.55
N THR A 66 -22.93 -1.31 -2.67
CA THR A 66 -24.22 -0.59 -2.71
C THR A 66 -25.41 -1.46 -2.34
N ARG A 67 -25.25 -2.78 -2.27
CA ARG A 67 -26.33 -3.74 -2.05
C ARG A 67 -26.12 -4.63 -0.82
N SER A 68 -24.88 -4.90 -0.45
CA SER A 68 -24.55 -5.85 0.60
C SER A 68 -23.22 -5.51 1.26
N MET A 69 -23.02 -6.04 2.45
CA MET A 69 -21.72 -6.04 3.11
C MET A 69 -20.85 -7.13 2.50
N ILE A 70 -19.64 -6.75 2.08
CA ILE A 70 -18.63 -7.71 1.62
C ILE A 70 -17.80 -8.11 2.84
N PRO A 71 -17.72 -9.39 3.19
CA PRO A 71 -17.14 -9.84 4.46
C PRO A 71 -15.66 -9.50 4.60
N LEU A 72 -14.85 -9.65 3.56
CA LEU A 72 -13.45 -9.24 3.55
C LEU A 72 -13.03 -8.92 2.13
N GLY A 73 -12.64 -7.67 1.91
CA GLY A 73 -12.07 -7.24 0.64
C GLY A 73 -10.74 -6.56 0.88
N SER A 74 -9.66 -7.07 0.31
CA SER A 74 -8.31 -6.51 0.47
C SER A 74 -8.20 -5.06 -0.02
N CYS A 75 -8.89 -4.72 -1.08
CA CYS A 75 -9.00 -3.37 -1.61
C CYS A 75 -10.47 -2.94 -1.60
N THR A 76 -11.12 -3.07 -0.44
CA THR A 76 -12.48 -2.59 -0.30
C THR A 76 -12.51 -1.12 -0.63
N MET A 77 -13.00 -0.82 -1.82
CA MET A 77 -13.40 0.53 -2.18
C MET A 77 -14.45 0.96 -1.19
N LYS A 78 -14.10 1.78 -0.23
CA LYS A 78 -15.09 2.42 0.62
C LYS A 78 -16.03 3.21 -0.29
N LEU A 79 -17.27 3.34 0.11
CA LEU A 79 -18.21 4.23 -0.57
C LEU A 79 -17.85 5.68 -0.30
N ASN A 80 -16.69 6.09 -0.80
CA ASN A 80 -16.21 7.46 -0.67
C ASN A 80 -17.01 8.37 -1.61
N ALA A 81 -17.27 9.59 -1.18
CA ALA A 81 -17.97 10.55 -2.02
C ALA A 81 -17.11 10.89 -3.25
N ALA A 82 -17.72 10.89 -4.44
CA ALA A 82 -17.02 11.23 -5.69
C ALA A 82 -16.38 12.63 -5.65
N THR A 83 -16.94 13.55 -4.88
CA THR A 83 -16.39 14.91 -4.65
C THR A 83 -14.98 14.90 -4.07
N GLN A 84 -14.59 13.87 -3.34
CA GLN A 84 -13.23 13.73 -2.80
C GLN A 84 -12.18 13.50 -3.91
N LEU A 85 -12.62 13.06 -5.09
CA LEU A 85 -11.76 12.82 -6.24
C LEU A 85 -11.72 13.99 -7.23
N PHE A 86 -12.60 14.98 -7.11
CA PHE A 86 -12.63 16.12 -8.03
C PHE A 86 -11.32 16.89 -8.13
N PRO A 87 -10.58 17.14 -7.03
CA PRO A 87 -9.30 17.86 -7.11
C PRO A 87 -8.29 17.22 -8.07
N LEU A 88 -8.36 15.91 -8.31
CA LEU A 88 -7.44 15.23 -9.24
C LEU A 88 -7.56 15.72 -10.68
N SER A 89 -8.76 16.19 -11.06
CA SER A 89 -9.02 16.72 -12.40
C SER A 89 -8.61 18.18 -12.56
N TRP A 90 -8.22 18.85 -11.49
CA TRP A 90 -7.79 20.24 -11.54
C TRP A 90 -6.36 20.32 -12.09
N SER A 91 -6.14 21.28 -12.99
CA SER A 91 -4.83 21.48 -13.65
C SER A 91 -3.69 21.68 -12.66
N GLU A 92 -3.97 22.34 -11.55
CA GLU A 92 -3.04 22.65 -10.47
C GLU A 92 -2.48 21.37 -9.80
N PHE A 93 -3.26 20.28 -9.80
CA PHE A 93 -2.84 18.97 -9.28
C PHE A 93 -2.40 18.02 -10.40
N GLY A 94 -3.12 17.99 -11.52
CA GLY A 94 -2.89 16.99 -12.56
C GLY A 94 -1.74 17.28 -13.51
N ASN A 95 -1.40 18.57 -13.73
CA ASN A 95 -0.49 18.96 -14.80
C ASN A 95 0.93 19.30 -14.33
N LEU A 96 1.25 19.15 -13.05
CA LEU A 96 2.61 19.35 -12.55
C LEU A 96 3.45 18.10 -12.79
N HIS A 97 4.60 18.27 -13.45
CA HIS A 97 5.53 17.18 -13.67
C HIS A 97 6.21 16.78 -12.34
N PRO A 98 6.38 15.46 -12.03
CA PRO A 98 6.99 15.00 -10.78
C PRO A 98 8.41 15.54 -10.53
N PHE A 99 9.15 15.86 -11.57
CA PHE A 99 10.50 16.47 -11.50
C PHE A 99 10.50 17.98 -11.74
N ALA A 100 9.37 18.65 -11.52
CA ALA A 100 9.36 20.12 -11.52
C ALA A 100 10.32 20.66 -10.44
N PRO A 101 11.00 21.79 -10.68
CA PRO A 101 11.84 22.41 -9.65
C PRO A 101 11.07 22.66 -8.35
N SER A 102 11.70 22.43 -7.21
CA SER A 102 11.04 22.47 -5.88
C SER A 102 10.30 23.79 -5.61
N HIS A 103 10.84 24.93 -6.10
CA HIS A 103 10.17 26.23 -5.94
C HIS A 103 8.85 26.34 -6.73
N GLN A 104 8.65 25.53 -7.78
CA GLN A 104 7.40 25.43 -8.54
C GLN A 104 6.42 24.42 -7.95
N ALA A 105 6.89 23.49 -7.11
CA ALA A 105 6.11 22.44 -6.46
C ALA A 105 5.80 22.75 -4.98
N ARG A 106 5.94 23.98 -4.54
CA ARG A 106 5.82 24.38 -3.14
C ARG A 106 4.50 23.95 -2.48
N GLY A 107 3.39 24.04 -3.20
CA GLY A 107 2.08 23.60 -2.71
C GLY A 107 2.03 22.09 -2.43
N TYR A 108 2.66 21.27 -3.27
CA TYR A 108 2.79 19.83 -3.03
C TYR A 108 3.65 19.52 -1.81
N HIS A 109 4.77 20.22 -1.62
CA HIS A 109 5.61 20.02 -0.43
C HIS A 109 4.87 20.37 0.86
N MET A 110 4.08 21.44 0.85
CA MET A 110 3.22 21.78 2.00
C MET A 110 2.18 20.68 2.28
N MET A 111 1.50 20.21 1.25
CA MET A 111 0.50 19.13 1.37
C MET A 111 1.14 17.83 1.90
N PHE A 112 2.32 17.46 1.44
CA PHE A 112 3.03 16.28 1.93
C PHE A 112 3.38 16.43 3.41
N HIS A 113 3.94 17.57 3.80
CA HIS A 113 4.30 17.84 5.17
C HIS A 113 3.09 17.79 6.12
N GLU A 114 2.00 18.47 5.76
CA GLU A 114 0.76 18.44 6.54
C GLU A 114 0.20 17.02 6.66
N LEU A 115 0.25 16.24 5.58
CA LEU A 115 -0.21 14.84 5.62
C LEU A 115 0.68 13.97 6.52
N GLU A 116 1.99 14.15 6.47
CA GLU A 116 2.94 13.45 7.35
C GLU A 116 2.67 13.77 8.82
N GLU A 117 2.44 15.06 9.16
CA GLU A 117 2.09 15.48 10.51
C GLU A 117 0.76 14.86 10.99
N MET A 118 -0.28 14.90 10.14
CA MET A 118 -1.58 14.27 10.46
C MET A 118 -1.43 12.76 10.68
N LEU A 119 -0.63 12.07 9.86
CA LEU A 119 -0.39 10.65 10.02
C LEU A 119 0.43 10.34 11.28
N CYS A 120 1.40 11.17 11.64
CA CYS A 120 2.11 11.06 12.92
C CYS A 120 1.15 11.20 14.10
N GLU A 121 0.25 12.17 14.07
CA GLU A 121 -0.75 12.36 15.14
C GLU A 121 -1.69 11.15 15.28
N ILE A 122 -2.19 10.63 14.16
CA ILE A 122 -3.10 9.48 14.14
C ILE A 122 -2.41 8.20 14.65
N THR A 123 -1.15 8.00 14.29
CA THR A 123 -0.41 6.76 14.57
C THR A 123 0.40 6.79 15.84
N GLY A 124 0.69 7.98 16.36
CA GLY A 124 1.59 8.20 17.49
C GLY A 124 3.08 8.05 17.15
N PHE A 125 3.44 7.94 15.89
CA PHE A 125 4.83 7.82 15.45
C PHE A 125 5.55 9.16 15.37
N ASP A 126 6.89 9.11 15.41
CA ASP A 126 7.76 10.30 15.39
C ASP A 126 8.05 10.79 13.96
N ALA A 127 7.86 9.96 12.96
CA ALA A 127 8.03 10.32 11.55
C ALA A 127 7.27 9.37 10.62
N VAL A 128 6.86 9.90 9.48
CA VAL A 128 6.21 9.17 8.40
C VAL A 128 6.94 9.44 7.10
N SER A 129 6.98 8.46 6.20
CA SER A 129 7.39 8.63 4.81
C SER A 129 6.24 8.27 3.87
N LEU A 130 5.94 9.16 2.93
CA LEU A 130 4.91 8.97 1.91
C LEU A 130 5.43 8.26 0.64
N GLN A 131 6.70 7.87 0.59
CA GLN A 131 7.31 7.32 -0.63
C GLN A 131 6.72 5.98 -1.09
N PRO A 132 6.38 5.01 -0.21
CA PRO A 132 5.80 3.76 -0.67
C PRO A 132 4.42 3.98 -1.29
N ASN A 133 4.22 3.48 -2.51
CA ASN A 133 3.00 3.71 -3.29
C ASN A 133 2.06 2.49 -3.34
N SER A 134 2.24 1.55 -2.42
CA SER A 134 1.32 0.42 -2.20
C SER A 134 1.56 -0.18 -0.83
N GLY A 135 0.60 -0.98 -0.32
CA GLY A 135 0.77 -1.71 0.93
C GLY A 135 2.00 -2.60 0.92
N ALA A 136 2.17 -3.41 -0.12
CA ALA A 136 3.33 -4.30 -0.25
C ALA A 136 4.68 -3.55 -0.30
N GLN A 137 4.72 -2.37 -0.92
CA GLN A 137 5.92 -1.53 -0.89
C GLN A 137 6.14 -0.92 0.50
N GLY A 138 5.08 -0.57 1.22
CA GLY A 138 5.17 -0.17 2.61
C GLY A 138 5.69 -1.29 3.50
N GLU A 139 5.22 -2.53 3.30
CA GLU A 139 5.76 -3.70 3.99
C GLU A 139 7.27 -3.85 3.76
N PHE A 140 7.67 -3.87 2.50
CA PHE A 140 9.09 -4.00 2.14
C PHE A 140 9.93 -2.85 2.70
N ALA A 141 9.48 -1.60 2.53
CA ALA A 141 10.19 -0.43 3.02
C ALA A 141 10.35 -0.45 4.55
N GLY A 142 9.30 -0.79 5.29
CA GLY A 142 9.35 -0.89 6.75
C GLY A 142 10.29 -1.98 7.25
N LEU A 143 10.33 -3.13 6.58
CA LEU A 143 11.28 -4.20 6.90
C LEU A 143 12.72 -3.80 6.56
N MET A 144 12.93 -3.04 5.48
CA MET A 144 14.25 -2.49 5.14
C MET A 144 14.71 -1.44 6.15
N VAL A 145 13.82 -0.64 6.73
CA VAL A 145 14.12 0.26 7.85
C VAL A 145 14.65 -0.52 9.05
N ILE A 146 13.97 -1.60 9.44
CA ILE A 146 14.41 -2.48 10.54
C ILE A 146 15.77 -3.10 10.21
N ARG A 147 15.95 -3.58 9.00
CA ARG A 147 17.23 -4.17 8.57
C ARG A 147 18.37 -3.14 8.62
N SER A 148 18.14 -1.95 8.11
CA SER A 148 19.13 -0.85 8.14
C SER A 148 19.48 -0.44 9.58
N TYR A 149 18.51 -0.43 10.48
CA TYR A 149 18.73 -0.20 11.89
C TYR A 149 19.69 -1.26 12.49
N HIS A 150 19.43 -2.54 12.29
CA HIS A 150 20.32 -3.60 12.77
C HIS A 150 21.70 -3.52 12.15
N GLN A 151 21.81 -3.26 10.85
CA GLN A 151 23.09 -3.06 10.16
C GLN A 151 23.90 -1.91 10.74
N SER A 152 23.26 -0.79 11.06
CA SER A 152 23.93 0.37 11.66
C SER A 152 24.55 0.07 13.03
N ARG A 153 24.14 -1.03 13.65
CA ARG A 153 24.62 -1.49 14.95
C ARG A 153 25.61 -2.67 14.83
N ASN A 154 26.03 -3.00 13.61
CA ASN A 154 26.85 -4.19 13.30
C ASN A 154 26.14 -5.52 13.70
N GLU A 155 24.82 -5.56 13.54
CA GLU A 155 23.96 -6.69 13.88
C GLU A 155 23.31 -7.29 12.60
N GLU A 156 24.05 -7.39 11.49
CA GLU A 156 23.56 -7.93 10.21
C GLU A 156 23.09 -9.39 10.33
N HIS A 157 23.56 -10.10 11.34
CA HIS A 157 23.15 -11.47 11.67
C HIS A 157 21.69 -11.55 12.15
N ARG A 158 21.07 -10.46 12.59
CA ARG A 158 19.67 -10.38 12.93
C ARG A 158 18.82 -10.39 11.65
N ASN A 159 18.36 -11.57 11.29
CA ASN A 159 17.62 -11.79 10.04
C ASN A 159 16.38 -12.69 10.20
N ILE A 160 16.02 -13.07 11.42
CA ILE A 160 14.80 -13.85 11.69
C ILE A 160 13.61 -12.89 11.84
N CYS A 161 12.56 -13.15 11.07
CA CYS A 161 11.27 -12.48 11.17
C CYS A 161 10.24 -13.49 11.69
N LEU A 162 9.72 -13.27 12.90
CA LEU A 162 8.60 -14.05 13.44
C LEU A 162 7.30 -13.55 12.81
N ILE A 163 6.46 -14.47 12.35
CA ILE A 163 5.18 -14.12 11.71
C ILE A 163 4.09 -15.06 12.24
N PRO A 164 2.98 -14.53 12.80
CA PRO A 164 1.85 -15.35 13.21
C PRO A 164 1.21 -16.09 12.03
N SER A 165 0.69 -17.30 12.28
CA SER A 165 -0.01 -18.09 11.27
C SER A 165 -1.27 -17.40 10.73
N SER A 166 -1.82 -16.42 11.45
CA SER A 166 -2.93 -15.57 11.03
C SER A 166 -2.54 -14.43 10.08
N ALA A 167 -1.25 -14.26 9.77
CA ALA A 167 -0.81 -13.14 8.95
C ALA A 167 -1.27 -13.25 7.50
N HIS A 168 -1.42 -12.11 6.84
CA HIS A 168 -1.69 -12.06 5.40
C HIS A 168 -0.52 -12.65 4.61
N GLY A 169 -0.81 -13.32 3.50
CA GLY A 169 0.20 -14.00 2.68
C GLY A 169 1.30 -13.10 2.10
N THR A 170 1.08 -11.78 2.02
CA THR A 170 2.11 -10.83 1.58
C THR A 170 3.18 -10.60 2.64
N ASN A 171 2.88 -10.77 3.92
CA ASN A 171 3.84 -10.53 5.00
C ASN A 171 5.08 -11.44 4.89
N PRO A 172 4.95 -12.78 4.80
CA PRO A 172 6.13 -13.63 4.61
C PRO A 172 6.85 -13.35 3.28
N ALA A 173 6.14 -13.01 2.21
CA ALA A 173 6.76 -12.67 0.94
C ALA A 173 7.62 -11.41 1.05
N SER A 174 7.13 -10.36 1.69
CA SER A 174 7.87 -9.12 1.94
C SER A 174 9.09 -9.34 2.84
N ALA A 175 8.97 -10.21 3.86
CA ALA A 175 10.09 -10.56 4.73
C ALA A 175 11.22 -11.27 3.94
N VAL A 176 10.87 -12.23 3.09
CA VAL A 176 11.86 -12.91 2.22
C VAL A 176 12.50 -11.92 1.25
N MET A 177 11.73 -11.05 0.63
CA MET A 177 12.26 -9.99 -0.25
C MET A 177 13.23 -9.05 0.46
N ALA A 178 12.97 -8.74 1.74
CA ALA A 178 13.88 -7.97 2.58
C ALA A 178 15.11 -8.75 3.04
N GLY A 179 15.27 -10.01 2.63
CA GLY A 179 16.41 -10.88 2.98
C GLY A 179 16.31 -11.47 4.39
N MET A 180 15.11 -11.53 4.95
CA MET A 180 14.86 -12.15 6.24
C MET A 180 14.42 -13.61 6.10
N LYS A 181 14.64 -14.40 7.13
CA LYS A 181 14.15 -15.77 7.26
C LYS A 181 12.87 -15.77 8.08
N VAL A 182 11.82 -16.32 7.51
CA VAL A 182 10.51 -16.38 8.17
C VAL A 182 10.44 -17.57 9.12
N VAL A 183 10.02 -17.32 10.35
CA VAL A 183 9.66 -18.34 11.34
C VAL A 183 8.22 -18.12 11.76
N VAL A 184 7.35 -19.09 11.47
CA VAL A 184 5.92 -18.99 11.77
C VAL A 184 5.68 -19.28 13.25
N THR A 185 4.91 -18.41 13.92
CA THR A 185 4.40 -18.65 15.26
C THR A 185 2.93 -19.09 15.19
N PRO A 186 2.52 -20.12 15.94
CA PRO A 186 1.13 -20.59 15.92
C PRO A 186 0.18 -19.58 16.54
N CYS A 187 -1.09 -19.69 16.17
CA CYS A 187 -2.21 -19.09 16.88
C CYS A 187 -2.99 -20.19 17.62
N ASP A 188 -3.70 -19.80 18.67
CA ASP A 188 -4.63 -20.67 19.39
C ASP A 188 -5.93 -20.90 18.59
N GLU A 189 -6.87 -21.67 19.18
CA GLU A 189 -8.15 -21.99 18.56
C GLU A 189 -9.07 -20.76 18.40
N ASP A 190 -8.85 -19.74 19.22
CA ASP A 190 -9.57 -18.46 19.17
C ASP A 190 -8.94 -17.46 18.18
N GLY A 191 -7.83 -17.83 17.55
CA GLY A 191 -7.10 -17.01 16.58
C GLY A 191 -6.14 -15.98 17.19
N ASN A 192 -5.90 -16.03 18.50
CA ASN A 192 -4.86 -15.22 19.15
C ASN A 192 -3.49 -15.86 18.96
N ILE A 193 -2.45 -15.04 19.05
CA ILE A 193 -1.07 -15.53 19.03
C ILE A 193 -0.81 -16.39 20.27
N ASP A 194 -0.25 -17.58 20.07
CA ASP A 194 0.26 -18.39 21.19
C ASP A 194 1.48 -17.69 21.80
N VAL A 195 1.26 -17.00 22.92
CA VAL A 195 2.26 -16.18 23.59
C VAL A 195 3.42 -17.03 24.13
N GLU A 196 3.14 -18.26 24.59
CA GLU A 196 4.20 -19.13 25.13
C GLU A 196 5.11 -19.65 24.03
N GLU A 197 4.56 -20.04 22.89
CA GLU A 197 5.38 -20.41 21.72
C GLU A 197 6.11 -19.20 21.14
N LEU A 198 5.49 -18.02 21.10
CA LEU A 198 6.18 -16.79 20.71
C LEU A 198 7.36 -16.51 21.63
N ARG A 199 7.18 -16.61 22.96
CA ARG A 199 8.24 -16.39 23.95
C ARG A 199 9.38 -17.37 23.76
N LYS A 200 9.08 -18.65 23.60
CA LYS A 200 10.05 -19.71 23.37
C LYS A 200 10.88 -19.45 22.11
N LYS A 201 10.23 -19.12 20.98
CA LYS A 201 10.92 -18.80 19.73
C LYS A 201 11.73 -17.51 19.84
N SER A 202 11.22 -16.49 20.54
CA SER A 202 11.95 -15.24 20.74
C SER A 202 13.24 -15.46 21.54
N ILE A 203 13.23 -16.39 22.50
CA ILE A 203 14.42 -16.77 23.26
C ILE A 203 15.36 -17.65 22.40
N GLU A 204 14.82 -18.63 21.66
CA GLU A 204 15.59 -19.49 20.74
C GLU A 204 16.37 -18.67 19.72
N PHE A 205 15.75 -17.65 19.13
CA PHE A 205 16.35 -16.80 18.11
C PHE A 205 16.90 -15.48 18.65
N LYS A 206 17.06 -15.32 19.95
CA LYS A 206 17.40 -14.05 20.59
C LYS A 206 18.54 -13.29 19.89
N ASP A 207 19.59 -14.00 19.50
CA ASP A 207 20.75 -13.37 18.87
C ASP A 207 20.51 -13.02 17.39
N THR A 208 19.56 -13.67 16.74
CA THR A 208 19.27 -13.49 15.31
C THR A 208 17.90 -12.89 15.02
N LEU A 209 17.11 -12.59 16.05
CA LEU A 209 15.78 -12.02 15.92
C LEU A 209 15.87 -10.59 15.40
N ALA A 210 15.36 -10.36 14.19
CA ALA A 210 15.23 -9.03 13.61
C ALA A 210 13.93 -8.36 14.01
N CYS A 211 12.82 -9.06 13.81
CA CYS A 211 11.49 -8.48 14.08
C CYS A 211 10.40 -9.54 14.27
N LEU A 212 9.27 -9.08 14.83
CA LEU A 212 7.96 -9.68 14.68
C LEU A 212 7.18 -8.86 13.64
N MET A 213 6.52 -9.51 12.70
CA MET A 213 5.59 -8.89 11.77
C MET A 213 4.17 -9.31 12.08
N ILE A 214 3.35 -8.39 12.56
CA ILE A 214 2.01 -8.65 13.08
C ILE A 214 0.97 -7.75 12.42
N THR A 215 -0.24 -8.25 12.20
CA THR A 215 -1.41 -7.48 11.79
C THR A 215 -2.30 -7.24 13.00
N TYR A 216 -2.75 -6.00 13.24
CA TYR A 216 -3.59 -5.67 14.37
C TYR A 216 -4.72 -4.70 13.98
N PRO A 217 -6.01 -5.06 14.22
CA PRO A 217 -6.46 -6.42 14.56
C PRO A 217 -6.05 -7.44 13.49
N SER A 218 -6.03 -8.73 13.85
CA SER A 218 -5.57 -9.79 12.95
C SER A 218 -6.45 -9.91 11.68
N THR A 219 -6.01 -10.69 10.69
CA THR A 219 -6.83 -10.99 9.50
C THR A 219 -8.12 -11.75 9.83
N HIS A 220 -8.18 -12.40 10.99
CA HIS A 220 -9.39 -13.03 11.51
C HIS A 220 -10.29 -12.06 12.28
N GLY A 221 -9.91 -10.77 12.39
CA GLY A 221 -10.66 -9.75 13.13
C GLY A 221 -10.44 -9.79 14.64
N VAL A 222 -9.46 -10.54 15.12
CA VAL A 222 -9.16 -10.65 16.53
C VAL A 222 -8.33 -9.48 17.03
N PHE A 223 -8.82 -8.78 18.05
CA PHE A 223 -8.04 -7.83 18.82
C PHE A 223 -7.25 -8.58 19.88
N GLU A 224 -5.98 -8.75 19.65
CA GLU A 224 -5.06 -9.46 20.54
C GLU A 224 -4.97 -8.77 21.90
N SER A 225 -5.58 -9.37 22.92
CA SER A 225 -5.66 -8.78 24.26
C SER A 225 -4.30 -8.65 24.95
N LYS A 226 -3.37 -9.53 24.59
CA LYS A 226 -2.00 -9.57 25.12
C LYS A 226 -0.99 -8.81 24.24
N ILE A 227 -1.45 -7.95 23.35
CA ILE A 227 -0.59 -7.29 22.37
C ILE A 227 0.62 -6.58 23.01
N LYS A 228 0.45 -5.91 24.14
CA LYS A 228 1.56 -5.25 24.85
C LYS A 228 2.57 -6.22 25.45
N GLU A 229 2.13 -7.37 25.89
CA GLU A 229 3.01 -8.45 26.33
C GLU A 229 3.80 -9.01 25.14
N ILE A 230 3.14 -9.26 24.03
CA ILE A 230 3.73 -9.75 22.78
C ILE A 230 4.82 -8.80 22.30
N THR A 231 4.53 -7.50 22.16
CA THR A 231 5.52 -6.51 21.71
C THR A 231 6.70 -6.40 22.67
N LYS A 232 6.42 -6.45 23.99
CA LYS A 232 7.48 -6.46 25.01
C LYS A 232 8.40 -7.68 24.91
N ILE A 233 7.87 -8.87 24.65
CA ILE A 233 8.68 -10.09 24.47
C ILE A 233 9.69 -9.87 23.32
N ILE A 234 9.28 -9.29 22.22
CA ILE A 234 10.14 -9.03 21.08
C ILE A 234 11.24 -8.01 21.42
N HIS A 235 10.88 -6.90 22.04
CA HIS A 235 11.83 -5.86 22.44
C HIS A 235 12.84 -6.39 23.47
N ASP A 236 12.41 -7.17 24.47
CA ASP A 236 13.30 -7.77 25.47
C ASP A 236 14.33 -8.73 24.84
N ASN A 237 14.06 -9.25 23.65
CA ASN A 237 14.97 -10.11 22.88
C ASN A 237 15.69 -9.39 21.72
N GLY A 238 15.63 -8.04 21.69
CA GLY A 238 16.38 -7.21 20.75
C GLY A 238 15.76 -7.06 19.35
N GLY A 239 14.58 -7.63 19.13
CA GLY A 239 13.80 -7.47 17.89
C GLY A 239 13.02 -6.17 17.85
N GLN A 240 12.58 -5.79 16.65
CA GLN A 240 11.66 -4.68 16.42
C GLN A 240 10.25 -5.22 16.09
N VAL A 241 9.23 -4.41 16.32
CA VAL A 241 7.85 -4.78 16.01
C VAL A 241 7.38 -4.04 14.77
N TYR A 242 7.15 -4.80 13.70
CA TYR A 242 6.49 -4.31 12.50
C TYR A 242 4.99 -4.60 12.58
N MET A 243 4.16 -3.58 12.45
CA MET A 243 2.71 -3.71 12.38
C MET A 243 2.20 -3.51 10.96
N ASP A 244 1.47 -4.47 10.45
CA ASP A 244 0.66 -4.31 9.24
C ASP A 244 -0.57 -3.45 9.56
N GLY A 245 -0.60 -2.25 9.00
CA GLY A 245 -1.64 -1.26 9.22
C GLY A 245 -2.81 -1.33 8.23
N ALA A 246 -2.98 -2.45 7.53
CA ALA A 246 -4.11 -2.62 6.62
C ALA A 246 -5.47 -2.46 7.31
N ASN A 247 -5.55 -2.79 8.59
CA ASN A 247 -6.75 -2.68 9.42
C ASN A 247 -6.78 -1.42 10.30
N MET A 248 -6.05 -0.37 9.94
CA MET A 248 -5.94 0.88 10.71
C MET A 248 -7.30 1.54 10.99
N ASN A 249 -8.29 1.35 10.12
CA ASN A 249 -9.66 1.83 10.32
C ASN A 249 -10.33 1.30 11.61
N ALA A 250 -9.87 0.18 12.15
CA ALA A 250 -10.34 -0.36 13.42
C ALA A 250 -9.64 0.26 14.64
N GLN A 251 -8.58 1.04 14.44
CA GLN A 251 -7.78 1.64 15.50
C GLN A 251 -8.01 3.14 15.66
N VAL A 252 -8.21 3.85 14.55
CA VAL A 252 -8.34 5.33 14.53
C VAL A 252 -9.38 5.83 15.52
N GLY A 253 -8.96 6.73 16.39
CA GLY A 253 -9.81 7.32 17.44
C GLY A 253 -10.01 6.44 18.68
N ILE A 254 -9.49 5.21 18.70
CA ILE A 254 -9.59 4.28 19.84
C ILE A 254 -8.21 3.98 20.41
N THR A 255 -7.26 3.68 19.55
CA THR A 255 -5.86 3.38 19.86
C THR A 255 -4.97 3.76 18.69
N ASN A 256 -3.66 3.54 18.82
CA ASN A 256 -2.72 3.74 17.72
C ASN A 256 -1.53 2.76 17.80
N PRO A 257 -0.81 2.56 16.69
CA PRO A 257 0.32 1.63 16.61
C PRO A 257 1.42 1.89 17.65
N ALA A 258 1.78 3.13 17.89
CA ALA A 258 2.84 3.46 18.85
C ALA A 258 2.47 3.09 20.29
N ILE A 259 1.23 3.37 20.72
CA ILE A 259 0.73 2.97 22.04
C ILE A 259 0.70 1.45 22.19
N ILE A 260 0.40 0.73 21.12
CA ILE A 260 0.39 -0.74 21.09
C ILE A 260 1.80 -1.30 21.27
N GLY A 261 2.82 -0.56 20.84
CA GLY A 261 4.23 -0.94 20.92
C GLY A 261 4.84 -1.36 19.58
N ALA A 262 4.25 -0.92 18.48
CA ALA A 262 4.86 -1.07 17.17
C ALA A 262 5.99 -0.06 16.97
N ASP A 263 7.08 -0.50 16.33
CA ASP A 263 8.21 0.36 15.96
C ASP A 263 8.08 0.90 14.54
N VAL A 264 7.48 0.12 13.66
CA VAL A 264 7.18 0.45 12.27
C VAL A 264 5.76 0.00 11.93
N CYS A 265 5.05 0.81 11.17
CA CYS A 265 3.75 0.43 10.62
C CYS A 265 3.59 1.01 9.22
N HIS A 266 3.15 0.19 8.26
CA HIS A 266 2.64 0.74 7.01
C HIS A 266 1.13 1.02 7.12
N LEU A 267 0.68 2.02 6.39
CA LEU A 267 -0.72 2.38 6.29
C LEU A 267 -1.22 2.13 4.87
N ASN A 268 -2.47 1.76 4.73
CA ASN A 268 -3.14 1.70 3.43
C ASN A 268 -4.15 2.85 3.36
N LEU A 269 -3.73 4.00 2.81
CA LEU A 269 -4.60 5.19 2.76
C LEU A 269 -5.88 4.92 1.97
N HIS A 270 -5.81 4.06 0.96
CA HIS A 270 -6.96 3.61 0.17
C HIS A 270 -7.94 2.69 0.92
N LYS A 271 -7.58 2.19 2.09
CA LYS A 271 -8.46 1.36 2.94
C LYS A 271 -9.10 2.16 4.07
N THR A 272 -8.32 2.95 4.78
CA THR A 272 -8.78 3.71 5.95
C THR A 272 -9.26 5.10 5.57
N PHE A 273 -8.61 5.74 4.60
CA PHE A 273 -8.91 7.08 4.11
C PHE A 273 -9.44 7.02 2.67
N ALA A 274 -9.47 8.14 1.99
CA ALA A 274 -9.89 8.23 0.60
C ALA A 274 -8.73 8.74 -0.25
N ILE A 275 -8.27 7.91 -1.17
CA ILE A 275 -7.32 8.31 -2.21
C ILE A 275 -7.73 7.71 -3.54
N PRO A 276 -7.30 8.31 -4.67
CA PRO A 276 -7.40 7.66 -5.97
C PRO A 276 -6.42 6.49 -6.04
N HIS A 277 -6.86 5.37 -6.58
CA HIS A 277 -6.01 4.20 -6.79
C HIS A 277 -6.43 3.37 -8.02
N GLY A 278 -6.86 4.06 -9.06
CA GLY A 278 -7.21 3.45 -10.35
C GLY A 278 -8.45 2.54 -10.32
N GLY A 279 -9.35 2.71 -9.32
CA GLY A 279 -10.52 1.85 -9.16
C GLY A 279 -10.26 0.54 -8.43
N GLY A 280 -9.05 0.33 -7.93
CA GLY A 280 -8.60 -0.86 -7.20
C GLY A 280 -7.11 -1.11 -7.43
N GLY A 281 -6.43 -1.74 -6.49
CA GLY A 281 -5.00 -2.06 -6.62
C GLY A 281 -4.09 -1.07 -5.90
N PRO A 282 -2.97 -0.68 -6.52
CA PRO A 282 -1.97 0.15 -5.86
C PRO A 282 -2.54 1.50 -5.45
N GLY A 283 -2.21 1.91 -4.25
CA GLY A 283 -2.60 3.20 -3.71
C GLY A 283 -1.40 3.86 -3.08
N MET A 284 -1.50 4.23 -1.79
CA MET A 284 -0.36 4.66 -1.00
C MET A 284 -0.19 3.75 0.22
N GLY A 285 1.06 3.44 0.52
CA GLY A 285 1.47 2.65 1.69
C GLY A 285 2.49 3.41 2.55
N PRO A 286 2.17 4.61 3.08
CA PRO A 286 3.08 5.34 3.93
C PRO A 286 3.57 4.47 5.08
N ILE A 287 4.81 4.67 5.49
CA ILE A 287 5.37 4.02 6.68
C ILE A 287 5.62 5.04 7.76
N GLY A 288 5.10 4.73 8.96
CA GLY A 288 5.38 5.47 10.19
C GLY A 288 6.38 4.72 11.06
N VAL A 289 7.23 5.43 11.76
CA VAL A 289 8.29 4.86 12.60
C VAL A 289 8.47 5.62 13.90
N VAL A 290 8.93 4.92 14.93
CA VAL A 290 9.38 5.51 16.19
C VAL A 290 10.72 6.23 16.02
N LYS A 291 11.06 7.07 16.97
CA LYS A 291 12.19 8.01 16.93
C LYS A 291 13.54 7.39 16.53
N HIS A 292 13.88 6.23 17.08
CA HIS A 292 15.18 5.61 16.79
C HIS A 292 15.28 5.04 15.37
N LEU A 293 14.16 4.83 14.69
CA LEU A 293 14.11 4.34 13.32
C LEU A 293 13.99 5.45 12.27
N LYS A 294 13.71 6.70 12.70
CA LYS A 294 13.58 7.84 11.78
C LYS A 294 14.76 8.03 10.82
N PRO A 295 16.03 7.86 11.21
CA PRO A 295 17.17 8.02 10.30
C PRO A 295 17.21 7.01 9.13
N PHE A 296 16.44 5.94 9.22
CA PHE A 296 16.43 4.83 8.24
C PHE A 296 15.22 4.87 7.30
N LEU A 297 14.35 5.89 7.42
CA LEU A 297 13.25 6.09 6.49
C LEU A 297 13.78 6.24 5.05
N PRO A 298 13.03 5.74 4.05
CA PRO A 298 13.43 5.91 2.65
C PRO A 298 13.56 7.38 2.32
N ASN A 299 14.66 7.71 1.66
CA ASN A 299 15.00 9.05 1.21
C ASN A 299 15.51 8.99 -0.23
N ASN A 300 15.50 10.14 -0.90
CA ASN A 300 16.06 10.25 -2.24
C ASN A 300 17.52 10.68 -2.17
N SER A 301 18.42 9.92 -2.80
CA SER A 301 19.85 10.21 -2.80
C SER A 301 20.24 11.44 -3.64
N ILE A 302 19.34 11.92 -4.49
CA ILE A 302 19.60 13.00 -5.46
C ILE A 302 18.89 14.30 -5.05
N VAL A 303 17.70 14.17 -4.45
CA VAL A 303 16.88 15.32 -4.03
C VAL A 303 16.82 15.32 -2.50
N ASN A 304 17.34 16.36 -1.86
CA ASN A 304 17.09 16.60 -0.44
C ASN A 304 15.61 17.01 -0.30
N VAL A 305 14.85 16.18 0.33
CA VAL A 305 13.44 16.41 0.67
C VAL A 305 13.36 16.89 2.09
#